data_8fa6bc99df66e8d7f8fff8c89b5eefd8
#
_entry.id   8fa6bc99df66e8d7f8fff8c89b5eefd8
#
_cell.length_a   1.000
_cell.length_b   1.000
_cell.length_c   1.000
_cell.angle_alpha   90.00
_cell.angle_beta   90.00
_cell.angle_gamma   90.00
#
_symmetry.space_group_name_H-M   'P 1'
#
loop_
_entity.id
_entity.type
_entity.pdbx_description
1 polymer ?
#
loop_
_entity_poly.entity_id
_entity_poly.type
_entity_poly.pdbx_seq_one_letter_code
_entity_poly.pdbx_strand_id
1 'polypeptide(L)'
;DGCFQMTGAELATAVQLELPLIVIIANNNKLGSIETAQLQSNPARLLATTLVNPDFARLARATGATSFYADNIGDFAAVLEQALVCKGPAVIEIAIA
;
A
#
# COMPACT_ATOMS: atom_id res chain seq x y z
N ASP A 1 -1.03 4.20 -1.48
CA ASP A 1 0.20 3.88 -2.20
C ASP A 1 1.25 4.99 -2.09
N GLY A 2 0.94 6.23 -2.43
CA GLY A 2 1.89 7.33 -2.34
C GLY A 2 2.46 7.56 -0.94
N CYS A 3 1.63 7.50 0.09
CA CYS A 3 2.08 7.64 1.48
C CYS A 3 3.04 6.52 1.88
N PHE A 4 2.78 5.29 1.46
CA PHE A 4 3.68 4.17 1.73
C PHE A 4 5.04 4.36 1.08
N GLN A 5 5.10 4.89 -0.14
CA GLN A 5 6.37 5.19 -0.80
C GLN A 5 7.23 6.22 -0.05
N MET A 6 6.62 7.13 0.69
CA MET A 6 7.34 8.14 1.46
C MET A 6 8.08 7.56 2.67
N THR A 7 7.47 6.58 3.36
CA THR A 7 7.95 6.06 4.65
C THR A 7 8.01 4.55 4.73
N GLY A 8 7.79 3.84 3.63
CA GLY A 8 7.76 2.37 3.59
C GLY A 8 9.05 1.67 4.02
N ALA A 9 10.16 2.39 4.04
CA ALA A 9 11.44 1.87 4.53
C ALA A 9 11.38 1.42 6.00
N GLU A 10 10.47 1.98 6.81
CA GLU A 10 10.25 1.59 8.21
C GLU A 10 9.72 0.15 8.36
N LEU A 11 9.25 -0.45 7.28
CA LEU A 11 8.86 -1.85 7.27
C LEU A 11 10.04 -2.76 7.65
N ALA A 12 11.27 -2.42 7.27
CA ALA A 12 12.47 -3.16 7.65
C ALA A 12 12.67 -3.16 9.17
N THR A 13 12.37 -2.06 9.85
CA THR A 13 12.42 -1.98 11.32
C THR A 13 11.37 -2.90 11.95
N ALA A 14 10.15 -2.92 11.41
CA ALA A 14 9.10 -3.82 11.89
C ALA A 14 9.49 -5.30 11.74
N VAL A 15 10.14 -5.65 10.64
CA VAL A 15 10.68 -7.00 10.41
C VAL A 15 11.76 -7.34 11.44
N GLN A 16 12.70 -6.43 11.66
CA GLN A 16 13.79 -6.63 12.62
C GLN A 16 13.29 -6.85 14.05
N LEU A 17 12.22 -6.16 14.43
CA LEU A 17 11.62 -6.25 15.76
C LEU A 17 10.52 -7.34 15.84
N GLU A 18 10.29 -8.09 14.77
CA GLU A 18 9.27 -9.14 14.68
C GLU A 18 7.87 -8.65 15.11
N LEU A 19 7.51 -7.43 14.73
CA LEU A 19 6.23 -6.84 15.12
C LEU A 19 5.07 -7.49 14.35
N PRO A 20 3.99 -7.90 15.03
CA PRO A 20 2.79 -8.43 14.36
C PRO A 20 1.95 -7.29 13.76
N LEU A 21 2.52 -6.58 12.82
CA LEU A 21 1.96 -5.40 12.19
C LEU A 21 1.34 -5.77 10.85
N ILE A 22 0.15 -5.23 10.56
CA ILE A 22 -0.48 -5.33 9.25
C ILE A 22 -0.49 -3.95 8.60
N VAL A 23 0.15 -3.84 7.45
CA VAL A 23 0.14 -2.64 6.62
C VAL A 23 -0.80 -2.87 5.44
N ILE A 24 -1.79 -2.01 5.28
CA ILE A 24 -2.72 -2.05 4.17
C ILE A 24 -2.37 -0.93 3.21
N ILE A 25 -2.00 -1.28 1.98
CA ILE A 25 -1.68 -0.33 0.92
C ILE A 25 -2.88 -0.22 -0.01
N ALA A 26 -3.63 0.87 0.11
CA ALA A 26 -4.68 1.22 -0.84
C ALA A 26 -4.02 1.78 -2.10
N ASN A 27 -4.10 1.05 -3.21
CA ASN A 27 -3.42 1.39 -4.45
C ASN A 27 -4.41 1.83 -5.52
N ASN A 28 -4.38 3.11 -5.88
CA ASN A 28 -5.10 3.67 -7.02
C ASN A 28 -4.16 4.29 -8.07
N ASN A 29 -2.86 4.06 -7.96
CA ASN A 29 -1.81 4.58 -8.87
C ASN A 29 -1.79 6.10 -8.99
N LYS A 30 -2.17 6.81 -7.93
CA LYS A 30 -2.16 8.28 -7.93
C LYS A 30 -2.07 8.89 -6.54
N LEU A 31 -1.70 10.16 -6.52
CA LEU A 31 -1.79 11.03 -5.34
C LEU A 31 -3.21 11.61 -5.29
N GLY A 32 -4.18 10.79 -4.88
CA GLY A 32 -5.62 11.09 -5.02
C GLY A 32 -6.07 12.37 -4.33
N SER A 33 -5.58 12.68 -3.14
CA SER A 33 -5.93 13.92 -2.44
C SER A 33 -5.39 15.16 -3.16
N ILE A 34 -4.18 15.06 -3.72
CA ILE A 34 -3.58 16.16 -4.50
C ILE A 34 -4.33 16.33 -5.82
N GLU A 35 -4.65 15.24 -6.50
CA GLU A 35 -5.45 15.27 -7.72
C GLU A 35 -6.81 15.96 -7.48
N THR A 36 -7.50 15.60 -6.40
CA THR A 36 -8.77 16.21 -6.03
C THR A 36 -8.61 17.73 -5.80
N ALA A 37 -7.58 18.15 -5.10
CA ALA A 37 -7.30 19.56 -4.88
C ALA A 37 -7.01 20.30 -6.19
N GLN A 38 -6.24 19.69 -7.11
CA GLN A 38 -5.98 20.28 -8.42
C GLN A 38 -7.25 20.39 -9.26
N LEU A 39 -8.12 19.37 -9.25
CA LEU A 39 -9.40 19.38 -9.95
C LEU A 39 -10.32 20.50 -9.46
N GLN A 40 -10.32 20.78 -8.17
CA GLN A 40 -11.11 21.87 -7.58
C GLN A 40 -10.55 23.25 -7.95
N SER A 41 -9.22 23.38 -8.01
CA SER A 41 -8.56 24.66 -8.24
C SER A 41 -8.43 24.98 -9.73
N ASN A 42 -8.06 24.00 -10.55
CA ASN A 42 -7.87 24.17 -11.99
C ASN A 42 -7.97 22.82 -12.72
N PRO A 43 -9.19 22.40 -13.08
CA PRO A 43 -9.42 21.05 -13.66
C PRO A 43 -8.71 20.83 -15.01
N ALA A 44 -8.28 21.89 -15.70
CA ALA A 44 -7.53 21.78 -16.95
C ALA A 44 -6.03 21.51 -16.77
N ARG A 45 -5.53 21.51 -15.53
CA ARG A 45 -4.08 21.38 -15.25
C ARG A 45 -3.80 20.36 -14.16
N LEU A 46 -4.03 19.08 -14.46
CA LEU A 46 -3.52 18.00 -13.60
C LEU A 46 -2.03 17.82 -13.87
N LEU A 47 -1.23 17.82 -12.80
CA LEU A 47 0.23 17.71 -12.90
C LEU A 47 0.78 16.81 -11.79
N ALA A 48 1.60 15.83 -12.18
CA ALA A 48 2.40 15.00 -11.30
C ALA A 48 1.57 14.21 -10.24
N THR A 49 0.32 13.87 -10.54
CA THR A 49 -0.55 13.12 -9.63
C THR A 49 -0.64 11.63 -9.95
N THR A 50 -0.28 11.24 -11.16
CA THR A 50 -0.22 9.82 -11.56
C THR A 50 1.06 9.19 -11.05
N LEU A 51 0.94 8.01 -10.44
CA LEU A 51 2.07 7.25 -9.93
C LEU A 51 2.32 6.00 -10.78
N VAL A 52 3.60 5.71 -11.02
CA VAL A 52 4.05 4.40 -11.44
C VAL A 52 4.61 3.71 -10.21
N ASN A 53 3.79 2.88 -9.58
CA ASN A 53 4.13 2.24 -8.32
C ASN A 53 5.16 1.12 -8.50
N PRO A 54 6.01 0.86 -7.50
CA PRO A 54 6.77 -0.37 -7.44
C PRO A 54 5.84 -1.56 -7.25
N ASP A 55 6.34 -2.77 -7.48
CA ASP A 55 5.68 -3.99 -7.05
C ASP A 55 5.78 -4.08 -5.51
N PHE A 56 4.71 -3.68 -4.82
CA PHE A 56 4.70 -3.64 -3.35
C PHE A 56 4.86 -5.02 -2.72
N ALA A 57 4.39 -6.07 -3.37
CA ALA A 57 4.57 -7.42 -2.88
C ALA A 57 6.04 -7.84 -2.88
N ARG A 58 6.76 -7.53 -3.95
CA ARG A 58 8.21 -7.78 -4.01
C ARG A 58 8.98 -6.91 -3.02
N LEU A 59 8.59 -5.65 -2.91
CA LEU A 59 9.19 -4.72 -1.95
C LEU A 59 9.03 -5.24 -0.51
N ALA A 60 7.83 -5.67 -0.14
CA ALA A 60 7.57 -6.25 1.18
C ALA A 60 8.41 -7.50 1.42
N ARG A 61 8.44 -8.44 0.47
CA ARG A 61 9.25 -9.66 0.58
C ARG A 61 10.74 -9.36 0.67
N ALA A 62 11.22 -8.35 -0.05
CA ALA A 62 12.62 -7.95 0.00
C ALA A 62 13.03 -7.45 1.39
N THR A 63 12.11 -6.90 2.18
CA THR A 63 12.36 -6.51 3.58
C THR A 63 12.17 -7.66 4.57
N GLY A 64 11.67 -8.81 4.13
CA GLY A 64 11.39 -9.97 4.99
C GLY A 64 9.95 -10.04 5.50
N ALA A 65 9.06 -9.13 5.09
CA ALA A 65 7.65 -9.18 5.43
C ALA A 65 6.88 -10.18 4.54
N THR A 66 5.75 -10.67 5.04
CA THR A 66 4.80 -11.46 4.25
C THR A 66 3.92 -10.51 3.44
N SER A 67 3.65 -10.83 2.18
CA SER A 67 2.83 -9.99 1.32
C SER A 67 1.61 -10.71 0.79
N PHE A 68 0.51 -9.96 0.68
CA PHE A 68 -0.77 -10.40 0.14
C PHE A 68 -1.31 -9.36 -0.84
N TYR A 69 -2.18 -9.80 -1.73
CA TYR A 69 -2.85 -8.94 -2.71
C TYR A 69 -4.35 -9.23 -2.74
N ALA A 70 -5.16 -8.19 -2.83
CA ALA A 70 -6.60 -8.28 -3.02
C ALA A 70 -7.04 -7.42 -4.20
N ASP A 71 -7.68 -8.01 -5.19
CA ASP A 71 -8.20 -7.30 -6.36
C ASP A 71 -9.40 -6.42 -6.05
N ASN A 72 -10.15 -6.81 -5.03
CA ASN A 72 -11.40 -6.17 -4.69
C ASN A 72 -11.71 -6.36 -3.20
N ILE A 73 -12.73 -5.64 -2.74
CA ILE A 73 -13.13 -5.68 -1.33
C ILE A 73 -13.66 -7.06 -0.89
N GLY A 74 -14.22 -7.84 -1.81
CA GLY A 74 -14.71 -9.19 -1.52
C GLY A 74 -13.59 -10.17 -1.14
N ASP A 75 -12.44 -10.05 -1.78
CA ASP A 75 -11.26 -10.88 -1.50
C ASP A 75 -10.51 -10.40 -0.25
N PHE A 76 -10.68 -9.15 0.13
CA PHE A 76 -9.93 -8.52 1.22
C PHE A 76 -10.13 -9.24 2.56
N ALA A 77 -11.34 -9.67 2.88
CA ALA A 77 -11.63 -10.32 4.16
C ALA A 77 -10.83 -11.62 4.33
N ALA A 78 -10.77 -12.46 3.29
CA ALA A 78 -10.00 -13.71 3.31
C ALA A 78 -8.49 -13.45 3.43
N VAL A 79 -8.00 -12.44 2.73
CA VAL A 79 -6.59 -12.04 2.77
C VAL A 79 -6.23 -11.47 4.16
N LEU A 80 -7.10 -10.67 4.74
CA LEU A 80 -6.91 -10.14 6.09
C LEU A 80 -6.83 -11.26 7.13
N GLU A 81 -7.68 -12.27 7.05
CA GLU A 81 -7.63 -13.43 7.95
C GLU A 81 -6.28 -14.15 7.86
N GLN A 82 -5.74 -14.31 6.65
CA GLN A 82 -4.41 -14.89 6.45
C GLN A 82 -3.30 -14.02 7.06
N ALA A 83 -3.42 -12.70 6.92
CA ALA A 83 -2.45 -11.76 7.47
C ALA A 83 -2.46 -11.74 9.01
N LEU A 84 -3.63 -11.90 9.62
CA LEU A 84 -3.81 -11.89 11.08
C LEU A 84 -3.08 -13.04 11.79
N VAL A 85 -2.83 -14.16 11.11
CA VAL A 85 -2.10 -15.30 11.67
C VAL A 85 -0.60 -15.26 11.42
N CYS A 86 -0.10 -14.24 10.72
CA CYS A 86 1.33 -14.05 10.52
C CYS A 86 2.01 -13.62 11.82
N LYS A 87 3.18 -14.18 12.08
CA LYS A 87 3.95 -13.87 13.30
C LYS A 87 4.68 -12.54 13.23
N GLY A 88 5.12 -12.15 12.04
CA GLY A 88 5.81 -10.89 11.77
C GLY A 88 4.94 -9.93 10.96
N PRO A 89 5.54 -8.85 10.40
CA PRO A 89 4.80 -7.89 9.60
C PRO A 89 4.21 -8.53 8.34
N ALA A 90 2.97 -8.16 8.03
CA ALA A 90 2.29 -8.53 6.80
C ALA A 90 1.88 -7.25 6.04
N VAL A 91 2.01 -7.29 4.73
CA VAL A 91 1.60 -6.19 3.85
C VAL A 91 0.48 -6.70 2.96
N ILE A 92 -0.64 -5.99 2.94
CA ILE A 92 -1.77 -6.27 2.05
C ILE A 92 -1.88 -5.10 1.08
N GLU A 93 -1.67 -5.37 -0.20
CA GLU A 93 -2.01 -4.41 -1.25
C GLU A 93 -3.44 -4.67 -1.71
N ILE A 94 -4.27 -3.62 -1.73
CA ILE A 94 -5.62 -3.67 -2.28
C ILE A 94 -5.77 -2.67 -3.40
N ALA A 95 -6.23 -3.13 -4.56
CA ALA A 95 -6.58 -2.28 -5.68
C ALA A 95 -7.86 -1.50 -5.37
N ILE A 96 -7.80 -0.19 -5.55
CA ILE A 96 -8.95 0.72 -5.39
C ILE A 96 -9.09 1.65 -6.61
N ALA A 97 -10.25 2.24 -6.76
CA ALA A 97 -10.51 3.15 -7.87
C ALA A 97 -9.79 4.50 -7.73
#